data_6416376c2977691d287ee40ba0521d32
#
_entry.id   6416376c2977691d287ee40ba0521d32
#
_cell.length_a   1.000
_cell.length_b   1.000
_cell.length_c   1.000
_cell.angle_alpha   90.00
_cell.angle_beta   90.00
_cell.angle_gamma   90.00
#
_symmetry.space_group_name_H-M   'P 1'
#
loop_
_entity.id
_entity.type
_entity.pdbx_description
1 polymer ?
#
loop_
_entity_poly.entity_id
_entity_poly.type
_entity_poly.pdbx_seq_one_letter_code
_entity_poly.pdbx_strand_id
1 'polypeptide(L)'
;ARSRDEGKLEKLVGEIVAAFENAAGTFPSGTLEIEKVKEYDAFRIEETAPLMNLFRMACKEAGFAVKTAPCGGGSDANFFCVKGFPSVLVGVGMTDFHTNRESLKEKDLYDAGELVYRLLEAESHFAGESEA
;
A
#
# COMPACT_ATOMS: atom_id res chain seq x y z
N ALA A 1 -4.59 15.14 0.05
CA ALA A 1 -5.78 14.32 0.31
C ALA A 1 -5.48 12.86 -0.01
N ARG A 2 -6.11 11.93 0.68
CA ARG A 2 -5.98 10.48 0.42
C ARG A 2 -7.33 9.79 0.61
N SER A 3 -7.64 8.84 -0.27
CA SER A 3 -8.76 7.92 -0.12
C SER A 3 -8.48 6.65 -0.92
N ARG A 4 -9.05 5.52 -0.48
CA ARG A 4 -9.07 4.27 -1.25
C ARG A 4 -10.24 4.21 -2.24
N ASP A 5 -11.12 5.20 -2.19
CA ASP A 5 -12.26 5.40 -3.07
C ASP A 5 -12.02 6.67 -3.88
N GLU A 6 -11.90 6.53 -5.18
CA GLU A 6 -11.54 7.64 -6.07
C GLU A 6 -12.64 8.73 -6.10
N GLY A 7 -13.91 8.34 -6.11
CA GLY A 7 -15.01 9.31 -6.08
C GLY A 7 -15.04 10.14 -4.79
N LYS A 8 -14.69 9.51 -3.64
CA LYS A 8 -14.54 10.24 -2.38
C LYS A 8 -13.32 11.14 -2.39
N LEU A 9 -12.22 10.71 -3.04
CA LEU A 9 -11.03 11.54 -3.16
C LEU A 9 -11.32 12.79 -4.01
N GLU A 10 -11.93 12.61 -5.16
CA GLU A 10 -12.31 13.72 -6.06
C GLU A 10 -13.23 14.72 -5.37
N LYS A 11 -14.25 14.23 -4.67
CA LYS A 11 -15.15 15.08 -3.89
C LYS A 11 -14.39 15.89 -2.84
N LEU A 12 -13.53 15.25 -2.05
CA LEU A 12 -12.72 15.90 -1.03
C LEU A 12 -11.79 16.97 -1.63
N VAL A 13 -11.13 16.64 -2.74
CA VAL A 13 -10.26 17.60 -3.44
C VAL A 13 -11.08 18.80 -3.96
N GLY A 14 -12.27 18.56 -4.50
CA GLY A 14 -13.18 19.61 -4.91
C GLY A 14 -13.58 20.54 -3.75
N GLU A 15 -13.92 19.97 -2.61
CA GLU A 15 -14.26 20.74 -1.39
C GLU A 15 -13.07 21.58 -0.90
N ILE A 16 -11.85 21.04 -0.92
CA ILE A 16 -10.62 21.77 -0.57
C ILE A 16 -10.40 22.94 -1.53
N VAL A 17 -10.50 22.70 -2.83
CA VAL A 17 -10.34 23.77 -3.85
C VAL A 17 -11.36 24.86 -3.65
N ALA A 18 -12.62 24.51 -3.50
CA ALA A 18 -13.69 25.47 -3.28
C ALA A 18 -13.47 26.32 -2.01
N ALA A 19 -12.94 25.71 -0.94
CA ALA A 19 -12.60 26.43 0.28
C ALA A 19 -11.51 27.49 0.04
N PHE A 20 -10.47 27.16 -0.74
CA PHE A 20 -9.41 28.11 -1.10
C PHE A 20 -9.93 29.21 -2.03
N GLU A 21 -10.75 28.89 -3.03
CA GLU A 21 -11.36 29.86 -3.95
C GLU A 21 -12.27 30.83 -3.20
N ASN A 22 -13.11 30.35 -2.28
CA ASN A 22 -13.95 31.16 -1.44
C ASN A 22 -13.14 32.11 -0.55
N ALA A 23 -12.07 31.58 0.08
CA ALA A 23 -11.19 32.41 0.90
C ALA A 23 -10.49 33.48 0.05
N ALA A 24 -9.98 33.15 -1.13
CA ALA A 24 -9.34 34.10 -2.04
C ALA A 24 -10.30 35.22 -2.47
N GLY A 25 -11.58 34.89 -2.68
CA GLY A 25 -12.61 35.88 -3.01
C GLY A 25 -12.82 36.96 -1.95
N THR A 26 -12.38 36.75 -0.71
CA THR A 26 -12.40 37.73 0.36
C THR A 26 -11.22 38.72 0.34
N PHE A 27 -10.20 38.46 -0.51
CA PHE A 27 -8.97 39.25 -0.62
C PHE A 27 -8.78 39.76 -2.06
N PRO A 28 -9.43 40.89 -2.45
CA PRO A 28 -9.44 41.38 -3.84
C PRO A 28 -8.06 41.69 -4.43
N SER A 29 -7.05 41.92 -3.60
CA SER A 29 -5.66 42.16 -4.01
C SER A 29 -4.78 40.92 -4.00
N GLY A 30 -5.34 39.77 -3.59
CA GLY A 30 -4.63 38.50 -3.57
C GLY A 30 -4.72 37.75 -4.90
N THR A 31 -3.76 36.90 -5.16
CA THR A 31 -3.81 35.92 -6.26
C THR A 31 -3.81 34.51 -5.68
N LEU A 32 -4.60 33.61 -6.30
CA LEU A 32 -4.63 32.18 -5.95
C LEU A 32 -4.24 31.38 -7.17
N GLU A 33 -3.23 30.55 -7.00
CA GLU A 33 -2.86 29.51 -7.97
C GLU A 33 -3.03 28.16 -7.30
N ILE A 34 -3.66 27.22 -7.98
CA ILE A 34 -3.90 25.86 -7.47
C ILE A 34 -3.34 24.86 -8.47
N GLU A 35 -2.33 24.11 -8.03
CA GLU A 35 -1.81 22.96 -8.75
C GLU A 35 -2.37 21.67 -8.13
N LYS A 36 -2.85 20.75 -8.97
CA LYS A 36 -3.33 19.43 -8.56
C LYS A 36 -2.48 18.37 -9.20
N VAL A 37 -1.82 17.58 -8.39
CA VAL A 37 -1.00 16.45 -8.85
C VAL A 37 -1.56 15.16 -8.25
N LYS A 38 -1.91 14.20 -9.11
CA LYS A 38 -2.24 12.84 -8.69
C LYS A 38 -0.96 12.02 -8.66
N GLU A 39 -0.51 11.65 -7.48
CA GLU A 39 0.77 10.94 -7.29
C GLU A 39 0.64 9.46 -7.65
N TYR A 40 -0.45 8.78 -7.23
CA TYR A 40 -0.67 7.34 -7.50
C TYR A 40 -2.15 6.97 -7.34
N ASP A 41 -2.52 5.83 -7.91
CA ASP A 41 -3.84 5.21 -7.78
C ASP A 41 -3.92 4.28 -6.58
N ALA A 42 -5.13 4.13 -6.02
CA ALA A 42 -5.41 3.05 -5.08
C ALA A 42 -5.46 1.71 -5.83
N PHE A 43 -5.10 0.63 -5.15
CA PHE A 43 -5.23 -0.73 -5.68
C PHE A 43 -5.83 -1.66 -4.64
N ARG A 44 -6.31 -2.80 -5.12
CA ARG A 44 -6.81 -3.90 -4.29
C ARG A 44 -6.34 -5.22 -4.89
N ILE A 45 -5.86 -6.11 -4.05
CA ILE A 45 -5.58 -7.50 -4.40
C ILE A 45 -6.69 -8.36 -3.78
N GLU A 46 -7.35 -9.16 -4.60
CA GLU A 46 -8.39 -10.05 -4.13
C GLU A 46 -7.82 -11.20 -3.29
N GLU A 47 -8.55 -11.61 -2.27
CA GLU A 47 -8.13 -12.69 -1.36
C GLU A 47 -7.88 -14.03 -2.09
N THR A 48 -8.51 -14.23 -3.23
CA THR A 48 -8.37 -15.43 -4.09
C THR A 48 -7.25 -15.31 -5.12
N ALA A 49 -6.55 -14.18 -5.19
CA ALA A 49 -5.48 -13.99 -6.16
C ALA A 49 -4.34 -15.02 -5.95
N PRO A 50 -3.68 -15.50 -7.02
CA PRO A 50 -2.56 -16.44 -6.90
C PRO A 50 -1.46 -15.96 -5.95
N LEU A 51 -1.14 -14.67 -6.00
CA LEU A 51 -0.18 -14.04 -5.09
C LEU A 51 -0.56 -14.22 -3.61
N MET A 52 -1.86 -14.14 -3.29
CA MET A 52 -2.34 -14.34 -1.91
C MET A 52 -2.26 -15.79 -1.49
N ASN A 53 -2.42 -16.74 -2.42
CA ASN A 53 -2.23 -18.15 -2.13
C ASN A 53 -0.77 -18.46 -1.82
N LEU A 54 0.14 -17.96 -2.65
CA LEU A 54 1.59 -18.06 -2.43
C LEU A 54 1.98 -17.49 -1.06
N PHE A 55 1.48 -16.30 -0.74
CA PHE A 55 1.73 -15.65 0.55
C PHE A 55 1.23 -16.51 1.74
N ARG A 56 0.03 -17.09 1.63
CA ARG A 56 -0.52 -17.97 2.67
C ARG A 56 0.31 -19.25 2.85
N MET A 57 0.80 -19.83 1.78
CA MET A 57 1.68 -20.99 1.85
C MET A 57 2.97 -20.65 2.58
N ALA A 58 3.64 -19.58 2.20
CA ALA A 58 4.87 -19.14 2.84
C ALA A 58 4.66 -18.84 4.34
N CYS A 59 3.58 -18.15 4.69
CA CYS A 59 3.23 -17.89 6.08
C CYS A 59 3.00 -19.19 6.87
N LYS A 60 2.32 -20.16 6.28
CA LYS A 60 2.08 -21.48 6.92
C LYS A 60 3.38 -22.20 7.20
N GLU A 61 4.32 -22.22 6.26
CA GLU A 61 5.62 -22.86 6.42
C GLU A 61 6.50 -22.16 7.45
N ALA A 62 6.43 -20.82 7.50
CA ALA A 62 7.10 -20.02 8.52
C ALA A 62 6.41 -20.09 9.91
N GLY A 63 5.25 -20.72 10.03
CA GLY A 63 4.47 -20.76 11.27
C GLY A 63 3.77 -19.45 11.63
N PHE A 64 3.52 -18.59 10.66
CA PHE A 64 2.89 -17.28 10.87
C PHE A 64 1.40 -17.30 10.58
N ALA A 65 0.63 -16.56 11.37
CA ALA A 65 -0.78 -16.32 11.11
C ALA A 65 -0.96 -15.21 10.06
N VAL A 66 -1.73 -15.51 9.02
CA VAL A 66 -2.08 -14.52 7.99
C VAL A 66 -3.15 -13.57 8.53
N LYS A 67 -2.89 -12.28 8.42
CA LYS A 67 -3.87 -11.22 8.67
C LYS A 67 -3.79 -10.22 7.52
N THR A 68 -4.93 -9.97 6.88
CA THR A 68 -5.05 -8.95 5.85
C THR A 68 -5.74 -7.72 6.40
N ALA A 69 -5.27 -6.56 6.01
CA ALA A 69 -5.85 -5.29 6.42
C ALA A 69 -5.65 -4.24 5.31
N PRO A 70 -6.58 -3.29 5.19
CA PRO A 70 -6.37 -2.17 4.30
C PRO A 70 -5.27 -1.25 4.84
N CYS A 71 -4.35 -0.84 3.97
CA CYS A 71 -3.31 0.16 4.26
C CYS A 71 -3.72 1.53 3.71
N GLY A 72 -3.41 2.59 4.45
CA GLY A 72 -3.68 3.98 4.03
C GLY A 72 -2.43 4.70 3.49
N GLY A 73 -1.26 4.07 3.57
CA GLY A 73 -0.01 4.60 3.01
C GLY A 73 0.13 4.30 1.51
N GLY A 74 0.87 5.16 0.80
CA GLY A 74 1.34 4.87 -0.55
C GLY A 74 2.66 4.09 -0.52
N SER A 75 2.92 3.33 -1.58
CA SER A 75 4.15 2.56 -1.77
C SER A 75 4.37 2.27 -3.25
N ASP A 76 5.51 1.70 -3.59
CA ASP A 76 5.82 1.26 -4.96
C ASP A 76 4.80 0.22 -5.48
N ALA A 77 4.14 -0.53 -4.59
CA ALA A 77 3.08 -1.45 -4.96
C ALA A 77 1.92 -0.78 -5.72
N ASN A 78 1.63 0.50 -5.44
CA ASN A 78 0.64 1.28 -6.20
C ASN A 78 1.02 1.37 -7.67
N PHE A 79 2.29 1.66 -7.96
CA PHE A 79 2.79 1.78 -9.34
C PHE A 79 2.89 0.43 -10.03
N PHE A 80 3.32 -0.61 -9.33
CA PHE A 80 3.42 -1.96 -9.88
C PHE A 80 2.03 -2.51 -10.23
N CYS A 81 1.05 -2.38 -9.34
CA CYS A 81 -0.30 -2.88 -9.60
C CYS A 81 -0.96 -2.20 -10.80
N VAL A 82 -0.80 -0.89 -10.96
CA VAL A 82 -1.33 -0.16 -12.14
C VAL A 82 -0.68 -0.62 -13.44
N LYS A 83 0.60 -1.02 -13.39
CA LYS A 83 1.33 -1.57 -14.55
C LYS A 83 1.05 -3.06 -14.81
N GLY A 84 0.15 -3.67 -14.08
CA GLY A 84 -0.22 -5.08 -14.26
C GLY A 84 0.67 -6.06 -13.49
N PHE A 85 1.50 -5.59 -12.55
CA PHE A 85 2.29 -6.42 -11.64
C PHE A 85 1.62 -6.48 -10.26
N PRO A 86 0.82 -7.52 -9.96
CA PRO A 86 0.16 -7.66 -8.68
C PRO A 86 1.18 -7.62 -7.54
N SER A 87 0.98 -6.74 -6.59
CA SER A 87 1.92 -6.53 -5.48
C SER A 87 1.17 -6.36 -4.18
N VAL A 88 1.72 -6.88 -3.10
CA VAL A 88 1.19 -6.72 -1.74
C VAL A 88 2.21 -6.09 -0.82
N LEU A 89 1.74 -5.37 0.17
CA LEU A 89 2.56 -4.87 1.26
C LEU A 89 2.58 -5.87 2.39
N VAL A 90 3.77 -6.19 2.88
CA VAL A 90 3.95 -7.06 4.03
C VAL A 90 4.38 -6.20 5.23
N GLY A 91 3.64 -6.30 6.32
CA GLY A 91 4.02 -5.64 7.57
C GLY A 91 5.19 -6.36 8.23
N VAL A 92 6.17 -5.61 8.70
CA VAL A 92 7.38 -6.13 9.36
C VAL A 92 7.40 -5.87 10.87
N GLY A 93 6.28 -5.46 11.46
CA GLY A 93 6.19 -5.24 12.91
C GLY A 93 6.68 -3.88 13.39
N MET A 94 6.93 -2.94 12.50
CA MET A 94 7.30 -1.56 12.87
C MET A 94 6.21 -0.89 13.69
N THR A 95 6.60 -0.12 14.71
CA THR A 95 5.71 0.70 15.52
C THR A 95 6.13 2.17 15.47
N ASP A 96 5.18 3.07 15.70
CA ASP A 96 5.40 4.53 15.68
C ASP A 96 6.12 5.04 14.44
N PHE A 97 5.91 4.39 13.27
CA PHE A 97 6.56 4.75 12.00
C PHE A 97 6.25 6.20 11.61
N HIS A 98 7.21 6.84 10.95
CA HIS A 98 7.22 8.28 10.64
C HIS A 98 7.30 9.20 11.87
N THR A 99 7.79 8.71 13.00
CA THR A 99 8.06 9.51 14.19
C THR A 99 9.48 9.29 14.71
N ASN A 100 9.92 10.12 15.65
CA ASN A 100 11.22 9.95 16.32
C ASN A 100 11.22 8.80 17.36
N ARG A 101 10.11 8.09 17.51
CA ARG A 101 9.97 6.88 18.35
C ARG A 101 9.81 5.62 17.51
N GLU A 102 10.00 5.72 16.21
CA GLU A 102 9.92 4.57 15.33
C GLU A 102 10.85 3.46 15.82
N SER A 103 10.32 2.26 15.88
CA SER A 103 11.07 1.10 16.37
C SER A 103 10.59 -0.18 15.70
N LEU A 104 11.51 -1.13 15.63
CA LEU A 104 11.29 -2.49 15.17
C LEU A 104 11.96 -3.44 16.15
N LYS A 105 11.25 -4.46 16.59
CA LYS A 105 11.85 -5.50 17.42
C LYS A 105 12.77 -6.37 16.56
N GLU A 106 13.92 -6.71 17.10
CA GLU A 106 14.88 -7.59 16.42
C GLU A 106 14.24 -8.92 15.95
N LYS A 107 13.39 -9.51 16.80
CA LYS A 107 12.64 -10.72 16.43
C LYS A 107 11.77 -10.50 15.19
N ASP A 108 11.06 -9.38 15.11
CA ASP A 108 10.14 -9.10 13.98
C ASP A 108 10.93 -8.90 12.68
N LEU A 109 12.16 -8.38 12.76
CA LEU A 109 13.07 -8.28 11.62
C LEU A 109 13.50 -9.68 11.11
N TYR A 110 13.86 -10.61 12.01
CA TYR A 110 14.19 -11.97 11.65
C TYR A 110 12.97 -12.72 11.09
N ASP A 111 11.79 -12.55 11.67
CA ASP A 111 10.55 -13.14 11.21
C ASP A 111 10.21 -12.64 9.77
N ALA A 112 10.43 -11.36 9.48
CA ALA A 112 10.26 -10.82 8.14
C ALA A 112 11.25 -11.44 7.13
N GLY A 113 12.51 -11.63 7.53
CA GLY A 113 13.52 -12.32 6.72
C GLY A 113 13.13 -13.77 6.41
N GLU A 114 12.67 -14.52 7.43
CA GLU A 114 12.18 -15.89 7.26
C GLU A 114 10.99 -15.95 6.29
N LEU A 115 10.03 -15.01 6.40
CA LEU A 115 8.89 -14.95 5.49
C LEU A 115 9.34 -14.72 4.04
N VAL A 116 10.27 -13.80 3.80
CA VAL A 116 10.81 -13.56 2.45
C VAL A 116 11.49 -14.80 1.91
N TYR A 117 12.27 -15.50 2.73
CA TYR A 117 12.92 -16.75 2.35
C TYR A 117 11.88 -17.82 1.93
N ARG A 118 10.82 -18.01 2.72
CA ARG A 118 9.73 -18.94 2.39
C ARG A 118 8.94 -18.55 1.15
N LEU A 119 8.78 -17.25 0.88
CA LEU A 119 8.14 -16.77 -0.35
C LEU A 119 8.95 -17.17 -1.59
N LEU A 120 10.29 -17.04 -1.53
CA LEU A 120 11.16 -17.44 -2.64
C LEU A 120 11.18 -18.96 -2.85
N GLU A 121 11.17 -19.76 -1.77
CA GLU A 121 11.05 -21.22 -1.87
C GLU A 121 9.69 -21.62 -2.47
N ALA A 122 8.60 -21.05 -2.00
CA ALA A 122 7.27 -21.38 -2.49
C ALA A 122 7.08 -21.02 -3.97
N GLU A 123 7.66 -19.91 -4.45
CA GLU A 123 7.63 -19.54 -5.86
C GLU A 123 8.36 -20.57 -6.73
N SER A 124 9.50 -21.06 -6.29
CA SER A 124 10.28 -22.07 -7.03
C SER A 124 9.50 -23.36 -7.28
N HIS A 125 8.63 -23.76 -6.34
CA HIS A 125 7.73 -24.91 -6.49
C HIS A 125 6.58 -24.62 -7.47
N PHE A 126 6.02 -23.40 -7.46
CA PHE A 126 4.96 -22.99 -8.39
C PHE A 126 5.44 -22.93 -9.85
N ALA A 127 6.65 -22.44 -10.08
CA ALA A 127 7.23 -22.35 -11.42
C ALA A 127 7.49 -23.75 -12.02
N GLY A 128 7.87 -24.73 -11.20
CA GLY A 128 8.10 -26.11 -11.65
C GLY A 128 6.86 -26.90 -12.03
N GLU A 129 5.67 -26.56 -11.47
CA GLU A 129 4.40 -27.22 -11.79
C GLU A 129 3.74 -26.67 -13.06
N SER A 130 4.11 -25.48 -13.53
CA SER A 130 3.55 -24.86 -14.73
C SER A 130 4.27 -25.26 -16.01
N GLU A 131 5.41 -25.94 -15.93
CA GLU A 131 6.19 -26.45 -17.08
C GLU A 131 6.02 -27.98 -17.31
N ALA A 132 5.23 -28.66 -16.51
CA ALA A 132 4.94 -30.10 -16.61
C ALA A 132 3.54 -30.36 -17.14
#